data_e41157d15a2a6b26da3a479e55b9166e
#
_entry.id   e41157d15a2a6b26da3a479e55b9166e
#
_cell.length_a   1.000
_cell.length_b   1.000
_cell.length_c   1.000
_cell.angle_alpha   90.00
_cell.angle_beta   90.00
_cell.angle_gamma   90.00
#
_symmetry.space_group_name_H-M   'P 1'
#
loop_
_entity.id
_entity.type
_entity.pdbx_description
1 polymer ?
#
loop_
_entity_poly.entity_id
_entity_poly.type
_entity_poly.pdbx_seq_one_letter_code
_entity_poly.pdbx_strand_id
1 'polypeptide(L)'
;TTYTFENDKVRLCCRFTSPLILSDPLLVSRPCTYIDFMVEKKNADNVQLDFIVSADLVRQEKDEVAGFAGTFKQGFSYASMGRMRQQPLGSSGDHTTIDWGYVYLAGNDKSTITYDAANEVIRCQAADLNGQTTLILAYDDLAAINYFGEWRKAYWTTKYKTILEAISA
;
A
#
# COMPACT_ATOMS: atom_id res chain seq x y z
N THR A 1 -14.20 -1.99 -4.44
CA THR A 1 -14.34 -3.40 -4.82
C THR A 1 -14.34 -4.26 -3.56
N THR A 2 -15.21 -5.28 -3.52
CA THR A 2 -15.32 -6.20 -2.38
C THR A 2 -15.25 -7.64 -2.89
N TYR A 3 -14.46 -8.45 -2.20
CA TYR A 3 -14.35 -9.89 -2.42
C TYR A 3 -14.77 -10.63 -1.16
N THR A 4 -15.53 -11.70 -1.30
CA THR A 4 -15.95 -12.56 -0.19
C THR A 4 -15.51 -14.00 -0.45
N PHE A 5 -14.83 -14.58 0.53
CA PHE A 5 -14.37 -15.96 0.54
C PHE A 5 -14.99 -16.65 1.74
N GLU A 6 -15.49 -17.85 1.57
CA GLU A 6 -16.20 -18.56 2.62
C GLU A 6 -16.02 -20.06 2.51
N ASN A 7 -15.84 -20.70 3.68
CA ASN A 7 -15.86 -22.15 3.85
C ASN A 7 -16.52 -22.50 5.20
N ASP A 8 -16.43 -23.77 5.60
CA ASP A 8 -17.04 -24.26 6.84
C ASP A 8 -16.42 -23.66 8.10
N LYS A 9 -15.20 -23.11 8.01
CA LYS A 9 -14.41 -22.64 9.16
C LYS A 9 -14.42 -21.13 9.30
N VAL A 10 -14.40 -20.39 8.19
CA VAL A 10 -14.22 -18.95 8.19
C VAL A 10 -14.92 -18.28 7.01
N ARG A 11 -15.38 -17.07 7.25
CA ARG A 11 -15.79 -16.13 6.20
C ARG A 11 -14.85 -14.94 6.23
N LEU A 12 -14.25 -14.60 5.08
CA LEU A 12 -13.41 -13.44 4.87
C LEU A 12 -14.07 -12.51 3.86
N CYS A 13 -14.25 -11.26 4.24
CA CYS A 13 -14.60 -10.18 3.31
C CYS A 13 -13.41 -9.22 3.21
N CYS A 14 -12.90 -9.04 1.99
CA CYS A 14 -11.82 -8.12 1.68
C CYS A 14 -12.37 -6.98 0.83
N ARG A 15 -12.28 -5.73 1.34
CA ARG A 15 -12.81 -4.54 0.68
C ARG A 15 -11.68 -3.56 0.37
N PHE A 16 -11.54 -3.19 -0.90
CA PHE A 16 -10.65 -2.14 -1.36
C PHE A 16 -11.44 -0.85 -1.56
N THR A 17 -11.00 0.23 -0.91
CA THR A 17 -11.65 1.53 -0.96
C THR A 17 -10.62 2.62 -1.26
N SER A 18 -10.80 3.33 -2.38
CA SER A 18 -10.09 4.58 -2.68
C SER A 18 -11.11 5.71 -2.62
N PRO A 19 -10.93 6.72 -1.73
CA PRO A 19 -11.89 7.81 -1.60
C PRO A 19 -11.91 8.68 -2.86
N LEU A 20 -13.09 8.85 -3.46
CA LEU A 20 -13.31 9.71 -4.64
C LEU A 20 -14.35 10.79 -4.30
N ILE A 21 -14.06 11.63 -3.31
CA ILE A 21 -14.94 12.73 -2.90
C ILE A 21 -14.51 13.99 -3.63
N LEU A 22 -15.17 14.30 -4.75
CA LEU A 22 -14.78 15.40 -5.65
C LEU A 22 -14.81 16.79 -4.99
N SER A 23 -15.56 16.97 -3.92
CA SER A 23 -15.60 18.20 -3.12
C SER A 23 -14.38 18.38 -2.20
N ASP A 24 -13.55 17.35 -2.04
CA ASP A 24 -12.30 17.39 -1.27
C ASP A 24 -11.10 16.98 -2.15
N PRO A 25 -10.49 17.92 -2.89
CA PRO A 25 -9.35 17.64 -3.76
C PRO A 25 -8.15 17.06 -3.03
N LEU A 26 -7.99 17.39 -1.75
CA LEU A 26 -6.90 16.90 -0.95
C LEU A 26 -7.07 15.40 -0.65
N LEU A 27 -8.28 14.98 -0.29
CA LEU A 27 -8.60 13.57 -0.06
C LEU A 27 -8.50 12.75 -1.34
N VAL A 28 -9.05 13.28 -2.45
CA VAL A 28 -8.98 12.61 -3.77
C VAL A 28 -7.55 12.42 -4.26
N SER A 29 -6.68 13.41 -3.99
CA SER A 29 -5.29 13.35 -4.46
C SER A 29 -4.39 12.46 -3.61
N ARG A 30 -4.81 12.03 -2.40
CA ARG A 30 -4.01 11.12 -1.58
C ARG A 30 -3.89 9.76 -2.26
N PRO A 31 -2.68 9.28 -2.50
CA PRO A 31 -2.46 8.01 -3.20
C PRO A 31 -2.60 6.82 -2.23
N CYS A 32 -3.74 6.74 -1.56
CA CYS A 32 -4.03 5.75 -0.51
C CYS A 32 -5.25 4.92 -0.87
N THR A 33 -5.10 3.61 -0.83
CA THR A 33 -6.19 2.64 -0.91
C THR A 33 -6.31 1.93 0.44
N TYR A 34 -7.49 1.98 1.04
CA TYR A 34 -7.81 1.27 2.27
C TYR A 34 -8.22 -0.16 1.93
N ILE A 35 -7.66 -1.13 2.64
CA ILE A 35 -7.95 -2.54 2.46
C ILE A 35 -8.48 -3.06 3.79
N ASP A 36 -9.81 -3.22 3.86
CA ASP A 36 -10.47 -3.75 5.03
C ASP A 36 -10.61 -5.28 4.93
N PHE A 37 -10.14 -5.98 5.93
CA PHE A 37 -10.35 -7.40 6.12
C PHE A 37 -11.35 -7.58 7.26
N MET A 38 -12.50 -8.17 6.95
CA MET A 38 -13.52 -8.54 7.92
C MET A 38 -13.55 -10.07 8.00
N VAL A 39 -13.17 -10.59 9.16
CA VAL A 39 -13.07 -12.03 9.42
C VAL A 39 -14.16 -12.44 10.40
N GLU A 40 -14.95 -13.41 10.01
CA GLU A 40 -15.94 -14.10 10.85
C GLU A 40 -15.52 -15.55 11.03
N LYS A 41 -15.16 -15.93 12.26
CA LYS A 41 -14.86 -17.31 12.62
C LYS A 41 -16.18 -18.07 12.78
N LYS A 42 -16.31 -19.21 12.10
CA LYS A 42 -17.43 -20.15 12.24
C LYS A 42 -17.07 -21.32 13.16
N ASN A 43 -16.08 -22.11 12.72
CA ASN A 43 -15.58 -23.28 13.43
C ASN A 43 -14.04 -23.30 13.44
N ALA A 44 -13.40 -22.14 13.37
CA ALA A 44 -11.94 -22.04 13.40
C ALA A 44 -11.47 -21.60 14.79
N ASP A 45 -10.45 -22.24 15.31
CA ASP A 45 -9.80 -21.87 16.59
C ASP A 45 -8.92 -20.63 16.40
N ASN A 46 -8.15 -20.60 15.32
CA ASN A 46 -7.25 -19.51 14.99
C ASN A 46 -7.34 -19.16 13.50
N VAL A 47 -7.30 -17.87 13.18
CA VAL A 47 -7.26 -17.36 11.80
C VAL A 47 -6.08 -16.40 11.68
N GLN A 48 -5.19 -16.69 10.74
CA GLN A 48 -4.06 -15.81 10.40
C GLN A 48 -4.31 -15.16 9.06
N LEU A 49 -3.97 -13.88 8.96
CA LEU A 49 -3.88 -13.13 7.70
C LEU A 49 -2.42 -13.04 7.31
N ASP A 50 -2.13 -13.42 6.07
CA ASP A 50 -0.84 -13.18 5.40
C ASP A 50 -1.14 -12.43 4.10
N PHE A 51 -0.86 -11.12 4.09
CA PHE A 51 -1.08 -10.26 2.93
C PHE A 51 0.26 -9.86 2.34
N ILE A 52 0.43 -10.10 1.04
CA ILE A 52 1.70 -9.94 0.34
C ILE A 52 1.55 -8.92 -0.77
N VAL A 53 2.51 -7.99 -0.85
CA VAL A 53 2.65 -7.02 -1.94
C VAL A 53 3.93 -7.37 -2.69
N SER A 54 3.82 -7.74 -3.97
CA SER A 54 4.95 -8.08 -4.84
C SER A 54 5.64 -6.83 -5.37
N ALA A 55 6.95 -6.94 -5.62
CA ALA A 55 7.73 -5.93 -6.32
C ALA A 55 7.24 -5.63 -7.74
N ASP A 56 6.40 -6.48 -8.32
CA ASP A 56 5.77 -6.23 -9.63
C ASP A 56 4.88 -4.97 -9.64
N LEU A 57 4.53 -4.42 -8.47
CA LEU A 57 3.85 -3.13 -8.37
C LEU A 57 4.77 -1.92 -8.58
N VAL A 58 6.08 -2.10 -8.54
CA VAL A 58 7.05 -0.98 -8.59
C VAL A 58 8.08 -1.13 -9.71
N ARG A 59 7.99 -2.18 -10.51
CA ARG A 59 8.87 -2.43 -11.66
C ARG A 59 8.12 -3.16 -12.77
N GLN A 60 8.61 -3.01 -13.98
CA GLN A 60 8.11 -3.75 -15.16
C GLN A 60 9.07 -4.84 -15.62
N GLU A 61 10.37 -4.59 -15.47
CA GLU A 61 11.44 -5.50 -15.78
C GLU A 61 12.12 -5.98 -14.50
N LYS A 62 13.07 -6.92 -14.62
CA LYS A 62 13.85 -7.43 -13.47
C LYS A 62 14.92 -6.43 -13.02
N ASP A 63 14.50 -5.23 -12.69
CA ASP A 63 15.37 -4.26 -12.05
C ASP A 63 15.51 -4.54 -10.54
N GLU A 64 16.64 -4.15 -9.97
CA GLU A 64 16.87 -4.26 -8.54
C GLU A 64 15.88 -3.40 -7.74
N VAL A 65 15.29 -4.04 -6.74
CA VAL A 65 14.35 -3.42 -5.80
C VAL A 65 14.98 -3.39 -4.41
N ALA A 66 14.81 -2.29 -3.73
CA ALA A 66 15.15 -2.17 -2.32
C ALA A 66 13.94 -1.74 -1.51
N GLY A 67 13.92 -2.13 -0.24
CA GLY A 67 12.85 -1.77 0.67
C GLY A 67 13.34 -1.73 2.11
N PHE A 68 12.49 -1.22 2.96
CA PHE A 68 12.72 -1.17 4.40
C PHE A 68 11.39 -1.23 5.15
N ALA A 69 11.44 -1.54 6.43
CA ALA A 69 10.30 -1.51 7.33
C ALA A 69 10.60 -0.63 8.54
N GLY A 70 9.56 -0.09 9.14
CA GLY A 70 9.69 0.79 10.30
C GLY A 70 8.35 1.03 11.01
N THR A 71 8.41 1.87 12.01
CA THR A 71 7.23 2.37 12.73
C THR A 71 7.12 3.87 12.54
N PHE A 72 5.89 4.35 12.48
CA PHE A 72 5.57 5.76 12.39
C PHE A 72 4.71 6.20 13.60
N LYS A 73 4.43 7.49 13.70
CA LYS A 73 3.64 8.06 14.80
C LYS A 73 2.36 7.24 15.06
N GLN A 74 1.95 7.15 16.33
CA GLN A 74 0.75 6.45 16.79
C GLN A 74 0.78 4.92 16.66
N GLY A 75 1.98 4.30 16.60
CA GLY A 75 2.10 2.84 16.58
C GLY A 75 1.80 2.18 15.23
N PHE A 76 1.68 2.95 14.14
CA PHE A 76 1.61 2.37 12.81
C PHE A 76 2.93 1.73 12.43
N SER A 77 2.87 0.45 12.06
CA SER A 77 3.98 -0.22 11.36
C SER A 77 3.79 -0.08 9.86
N TYR A 78 4.89 0.01 9.14
CA TYR A 78 4.88 0.07 7.68
C TYR A 78 6.11 -0.59 7.08
N ALA A 79 6.00 -0.97 5.82
CA ALA A 79 7.13 -1.25 4.97
C ALA A 79 6.95 -0.54 3.62
N SER A 80 8.07 -0.32 2.94
CA SER A 80 8.11 0.31 1.63
C SER A 80 9.11 -0.40 0.76
N MET A 81 8.87 -0.40 -0.55
CA MET A 81 9.82 -0.86 -1.57
C MET A 81 9.66 -0.06 -2.86
N GLY A 82 10.74 0.00 -3.63
CA GLY A 82 10.79 0.64 -4.95
C GLY A 82 12.06 0.24 -5.70
N ARG A 83 12.14 0.57 -6.97
CA ARG A 83 13.36 0.38 -7.76
C ARG A 83 14.53 1.13 -7.12
N MET A 84 15.71 0.54 -7.13
CA MET A 84 16.93 1.24 -6.67
C MET A 84 17.26 2.41 -7.58
N ARG A 85 17.07 2.27 -8.89
CA ARG A 85 17.25 3.35 -9.86
C ARG A 85 15.91 3.97 -10.22
N GLN A 86 15.63 5.13 -9.67
CA GLN A 86 14.42 5.89 -9.93
C GLN A 86 14.55 6.70 -11.23
N GLN A 87 13.57 6.58 -12.11
CA GLN A 87 13.46 7.33 -13.37
C GLN A 87 12.03 7.89 -13.50
N PRO A 88 11.66 8.91 -12.71
CA PRO A 88 10.30 9.44 -12.73
C PRO A 88 9.89 9.86 -14.13
N LEU A 89 8.71 9.41 -14.58
CA LEU A 89 8.16 9.66 -15.91
C LEU A 89 9.11 9.25 -17.05
N GLY A 90 9.99 8.25 -16.79
CA GLY A 90 11.00 7.80 -17.74
C GLY A 90 10.50 6.83 -18.79
N SER A 91 9.35 6.20 -18.58
CA SER A 91 8.72 5.26 -19.52
C SER A 91 7.39 5.78 -20.03
N SER A 92 7.04 5.35 -21.24
CA SER A 92 5.77 5.62 -21.89
C SER A 92 5.29 4.41 -22.66
N GLY A 93 3.99 4.35 -22.99
CA GLY A 93 3.40 3.26 -23.77
C GLY A 93 2.52 2.35 -22.92
N ASP A 94 2.30 1.13 -23.41
CA ASP A 94 1.34 0.17 -22.83
C ASP A 94 1.93 -0.63 -21.65
N HIS A 95 2.59 0.06 -20.75
CA HIS A 95 3.10 -0.55 -19.53
C HIS A 95 1.99 -0.72 -18.50
N THR A 96 1.97 -1.86 -17.82
CA THR A 96 0.95 -2.21 -16.84
C THR A 96 1.22 -1.65 -15.45
N THR A 97 2.47 -1.30 -15.17
CA THR A 97 2.91 -0.77 -13.88
C THR A 97 3.79 0.45 -14.07
N ILE A 98 3.83 1.29 -13.03
CA ILE A 98 4.78 2.41 -12.93
C ILE A 98 6.11 1.85 -12.42
N ASP A 99 7.22 2.25 -13.00
CA ASP A 99 8.56 1.78 -12.69
C ASP A 99 9.44 2.81 -11.99
N TRP A 100 8.82 3.76 -11.34
CA TRP A 100 9.44 4.73 -10.42
C TRP A 100 8.54 4.93 -9.21
N GLY A 101 9.08 5.56 -8.17
CA GLY A 101 8.38 5.77 -6.92
C GLY A 101 8.49 4.59 -5.96
N TYR A 102 7.68 4.64 -4.92
CA TYR A 102 7.71 3.68 -3.82
C TYR A 102 6.30 3.27 -3.43
N VAL A 103 6.07 1.96 -3.33
CA VAL A 103 4.87 1.42 -2.70
C VAL A 103 5.08 1.33 -1.19
N TYR A 104 4.03 1.64 -0.43
CA TYR A 104 3.96 1.54 1.02
C TYR A 104 2.80 0.65 1.42
N LEU A 105 3.03 -0.23 2.37
CA LEU A 105 1.97 -0.92 3.09
C LEU A 105 2.07 -0.51 4.56
N ALA A 106 0.96 -0.04 5.12
CA ALA A 106 0.90 0.38 6.52
C ALA A 106 -0.28 -0.27 7.23
N GLY A 107 -0.13 -0.49 8.52
CA GLY A 107 -1.16 -1.08 9.38
C GLY A 107 -0.98 -0.67 10.83
N ASN A 108 -1.97 -1.00 11.65
CA ASN A 108 -1.93 -0.74 13.08
C ASN A 108 -1.02 -1.74 13.83
N ASP A 109 -0.92 -1.58 15.14
CA ASP A 109 -0.11 -2.39 16.07
C ASP A 109 -0.47 -3.89 16.12
N LYS A 110 -1.62 -4.29 15.55
CA LYS A 110 -2.04 -5.71 15.46
C LYS A 110 -1.40 -6.45 14.28
N SER A 111 -0.68 -5.74 13.43
CA SER A 111 -0.08 -6.27 12.20
C SER A 111 1.44 -6.15 12.26
N THR A 112 2.14 -7.24 11.95
CA THR A 112 3.58 -7.23 11.73
C THR A 112 3.83 -7.01 10.24
N ILE A 113 4.42 -5.87 9.89
CA ILE A 113 4.74 -5.54 8.50
C ILE A 113 6.24 -5.54 8.30
N THR A 114 6.71 -6.30 7.33
CA THR A 114 8.14 -6.50 7.04
C THR A 114 8.42 -6.38 5.54
N TYR A 115 9.65 -6.05 5.20
CA TYR A 115 10.18 -6.20 3.85
C TYR A 115 11.08 -7.44 3.80
N ASP A 116 10.74 -8.37 2.92
CA ASP A 116 11.52 -9.58 2.64
C ASP A 116 12.35 -9.34 1.37
N ALA A 117 13.64 -9.06 1.57
CA ALA A 117 14.55 -8.75 0.47
C ALA A 117 14.86 -9.97 -0.42
N ALA A 118 14.79 -11.18 0.13
CA ALA A 118 15.08 -12.40 -0.64
C ALA A 118 13.97 -12.74 -1.64
N ASN A 119 12.73 -12.44 -1.28
CA ASN A 119 11.56 -12.66 -2.13
C ASN A 119 11.05 -11.37 -2.79
N GLU A 120 11.65 -10.22 -2.49
CA GLU A 120 11.27 -8.90 -2.99
C GLU A 120 9.78 -8.59 -2.77
N VAL A 121 9.31 -8.79 -1.54
CA VAL A 121 7.92 -8.55 -1.16
C VAL A 121 7.80 -7.78 0.15
N ILE A 122 6.74 -7.01 0.27
CA ILE A 122 6.25 -6.55 1.57
C ILE A 122 5.25 -7.58 2.08
N ARG A 123 5.42 -8.02 3.31
CA ARG A 123 4.54 -8.99 3.97
C ARG A 123 3.91 -8.38 5.21
N CYS A 124 2.60 -8.50 5.31
CA CYS A 124 1.84 -8.20 6.51
C CYS A 124 1.28 -9.48 7.10
N GLN A 125 1.59 -9.73 8.35
CA GLN A 125 1.06 -10.86 9.11
C GLN A 125 0.27 -10.36 10.31
N ALA A 126 -0.94 -10.88 10.47
CA ALA A 126 -1.77 -10.65 11.64
C ALA A 126 -2.30 -12.00 12.14
N ALA A 127 -2.07 -12.26 13.43
CA ALA A 127 -2.48 -13.51 14.07
C ALA A 127 -3.82 -13.35 14.79
N ASP A 128 -4.53 -14.46 14.90
CA ASP A 128 -5.78 -14.60 15.65
C ASP A 128 -6.83 -13.53 15.32
N LEU A 129 -7.02 -13.29 14.02
CA LEU A 129 -8.03 -12.34 13.56
C LEU A 129 -9.45 -12.84 13.85
N ASN A 130 -10.20 -12.00 14.52
CA ASN A 130 -11.65 -12.06 14.63
C ASN A 130 -12.19 -10.65 14.60
N GLY A 131 -13.05 -10.34 13.62
CA GLY A 131 -13.52 -8.96 13.39
C GLY A 131 -12.79 -8.26 12.25
N GLN A 132 -12.52 -6.96 12.41
CA GLN A 132 -11.98 -6.12 11.34
C GLN A 132 -10.53 -5.70 11.61
N THR A 133 -9.72 -5.72 10.54
CA THR A 133 -8.44 -5.01 10.47
C THR A 133 -8.35 -4.26 9.15
N THR A 134 -7.65 -3.13 9.15
CA THR A 134 -7.48 -2.29 7.96
C THR A 134 -5.99 -2.11 7.69
N LEU A 135 -5.60 -2.35 6.44
CA LEU A 135 -4.30 -1.96 5.90
C LEU A 135 -4.47 -0.78 4.96
N ILE A 136 -3.41 0.00 4.80
CA ILE A 136 -3.35 1.11 3.84
C ILE A 136 -2.23 0.81 2.85
N LEU A 137 -2.61 0.65 1.58
CA LEU A 137 -1.67 0.58 0.48
C LEU A 137 -1.55 1.98 -0.12
N ALA A 138 -0.35 2.51 -0.19
CA ALA A 138 -0.10 3.84 -0.72
C ALA A 138 1.06 3.84 -1.71
N TYR A 139 1.11 4.84 -2.59
CA TYR A 139 2.15 4.98 -3.59
C TYR A 139 2.68 6.42 -3.63
N ASP A 140 3.99 6.60 -3.46
CA ASP A 140 4.66 7.89 -3.67
C ASP A 140 5.30 7.89 -5.06
N ASP A 141 4.72 8.61 -5.99
CA ASP A 141 5.15 8.70 -7.38
C ASP A 141 6.32 9.67 -7.62
N LEU A 142 6.85 10.30 -6.55
CA LEU A 142 7.94 11.28 -6.57
C LEU A 142 7.63 12.54 -7.38
N ALA A 143 7.06 12.39 -8.58
CA ALA A 143 6.66 13.47 -9.47
C ALA A 143 5.43 13.04 -10.28
N ALA A 144 4.38 13.84 -10.23
CA ALA A 144 3.13 13.56 -10.93
C ALA A 144 3.19 13.96 -12.41
N ILE A 145 3.89 15.05 -12.73
CA ILE A 145 4.02 15.53 -14.11
C ILE A 145 5.33 16.32 -14.31
N ASN A 146 5.84 16.29 -15.55
CA ASN A 146 6.87 17.20 -16.00
C ASN A 146 6.22 18.28 -16.87
N TYR A 147 6.13 19.48 -16.36
CA TYR A 147 5.52 20.62 -17.05
C TYR A 147 6.60 21.54 -17.61
N PHE A 148 6.86 21.45 -18.91
CA PHE A 148 7.89 22.23 -19.62
C PHE A 148 9.27 22.22 -18.94
N GLY A 149 9.72 21.04 -18.47
CA GLY A 149 11.00 20.87 -17.80
C GLY A 149 10.96 21.04 -16.28
N GLU A 150 9.84 21.47 -15.71
CA GLU A 150 9.65 21.56 -14.27
C GLU A 150 8.90 20.34 -13.72
N TRP A 151 9.51 19.64 -12.76
CA TRP A 151 8.88 18.56 -12.06
C TRP A 151 7.83 19.07 -11.07
N ARG A 152 6.59 18.63 -11.24
CA ARG A 152 5.48 18.95 -10.34
C ARG A 152 5.09 17.73 -9.54
N LYS A 153 4.97 17.91 -8.24
CA LYS A 153 4.47 16.89 -7.31
C LYS A 153 2.95 16.83 -7.33
N ALA A 154 2.41 15.71 -6.86
CA ALA A 154 0.97 15.52 -6.69
C ALA A 154 0.39 16.52 -5.68
N TYR A 155 -0.90 16.83 -5.81
CA TYR A 155 -1.57 17.88 -5.03
C TYR A 155 -1.56 17.60 -3.51
N TRP A 156 -1.59 16.35 -3.08
CA TRP A 156 -1.52 15.99 -1.67
C TRP A 156 -0.28 16.53 -0.96
N THR A 157 0.82 16.73 -1.70
CA THR A 157 2.08 17.26 -1.14
C THR A 157 2.00 18.73 -0.73
N THR A 158 0.93 19.44 -1.10
CA THR A 158 0.66 20.81 -0.63
C THR A 158 0.36 20.85 0.88
N LYS A 159 -0.13 19.75 1.46
CA LYS A 159 -0.47 19.64 2.87
C LYS A 159 0.47 18.68 3.62
N TYR A 160 0.79 17.55 3.04
CA TYR A 160 1.59 16.50 3.67
C TYR A 160 3.02 16.53 3.11
N LYS A 161 4.01 16.58 3.99
CA LYS A 161 5.43 16.62 3.59
C LYS A 161 5.95 15.27 3.15
N THR A 162 5.38 14.18 3.68
CA THR A 162 5.75 12.81 3.40
C THR A 162 4.51 11.95 3.17
N ILE A 163 4.70 10.84 2.47
CA ILE A 163 3.63 9.85 2.28
C ILE A 163 3.14 9.28 3.62
N LEU A 164 4.01 9.14 4.61
CA LEU A 164 3.63 8.65 5.94
C LEU A 164 2.70 9.63 6.67
N GLU A 165 2.88 10.93 6.47
CA GLU A 165 1.93 11.93 6.98
C GLU A 165 0.57 11.81 6.27
N ALA A 166 0.57 11.57 4.96
CA ALA A 166 -0.66 11.36 4.19
C ALA A 166 -1.39 10.05 4.57
N ILE A 167 -0.64 8.99 4.89
CA ILE A 167 -1.18 7.70 5.37
C ILE A 167 -1.85 7.87 6.75
N SER A 168 -1.26 8.67 7.63
CA SER A 168 -1.73 8.83 9.02
C SER A 168 -2.82 9.90 9.20
N ALA A 169 -3.23 10.57 8.14
CA ALA A 169 -4.29 11.57 8.12
C ALA A 169 -5.65 10.94 7.77
#